data_320b45cb3ace24c5e17cdc22d42c64be
#
_entry.id   320b45cb3ace24c5e17cdc22d42c64be
#
_cell.length_a   1.000
_cell.length_b   1.000
_cell.length_c   1.000
_cell.angle_alpha   90.00
_cell.angle_beta   90.00
_cell.angle_gamma   90.00
#
_symmetry.space_group_name_H-M   'P 1'
#
loop_
_entity.id
_entity.type
_entity.pdbx_description
1 polymer ?
#
loop_
_entity_poly.entity_id
_entity_poly.type
_entity_poly.pdbx_seq_one_letter_code
_entity_poly.pdbx_strand_id
1 'polypeptide(L)'
;MYRENFKTELPQFSDRQVLISELGAVSGTFSDEAGRQNAKVINRAIRELSEHGGGTLVIPAGIWASAPIRLLSHVRLHLESQALLKFTKNREDYPLVITNYEGQECIRAISPIMAEGAENIAITGDGSIDGSGDLWRPVKRFKVTDIQWEALLKKSSFILCTKETEIWMPTETILTGNEKNIQ
;
A
#
# COMPACT_ATOMS: atom_id res chain seq x y z
N MET A 1 -2.67 6.61 41.33
CA MET A 1 -2.96 6.55 39.89
C MET A 1 -2.08 7.59 39.19
N TYR A 2 -0.91 7.18 38.67
CA TYR A 2 0.02 8.08 37.98
C TYR A 2 -0.56 8.38 36.60
N ARG A 3 -0.98 9.62 36.36
CA ARG A 3 -1.18 10.15 35.01
C ARG A 3 0.19 10.64 34.54
N GLU A 4 0.92 9.79 33.85
CA GLU A 4 2.02 10.27 33.02
C GLU A 4 1.44 11.15 31.92
N ASN A 5 1.80 12.42 31.92
CA ASN A 5 1.50 13.30 30.79
C ASN A 5 2.37 12.88 29.61
N PHE A 6 1.89 11.94 28.82
CA PHE A 6 2.50 11.60 27.53
C PHE A 6 2.42 12.85 26.63
N LYS A 7 3.53 13.52 26.43
CA LYS A 7 3.68 14.52 25.37
C LYS A 7 4.10 13.77 24.11
N THR A 8 3.19 13.67 23.16
CA THR A 8 3.55 13.20 21.81
C THR A 8 4.20 14.34 21.05
N GLU A 9 5.45 14.17 20.68
CA GLU A 9 6.13 15.09 19.77
C GLU A 9 5.72 14.76 18.34
N LEU A 10 5.28 15.80 17.60
CA LEU A 10 4.95 15.62 16.18
C LEU A 10 6.25 15.58 15.37
N PRO A 11 6.30 14.73 14.32
CA PRO A 11 7.42 14.72 13.39
C PRO A 11 7.66 16.09 12.78
N GLN A 12 8.94 16.48 12.68
CA GLN A 12 9.35 17.72 12.05
C GLN A 12 10.08 17.43 10.75
N PHE A 13 9.80 18.24 9.73
CA PHE A 13 10.35 18.07 8.40
C PHE A 13 11.05 19.35 7.96
N SER A 14 12.06 19.21 7.11
CA SER A 14 12.68 20.37 6.46
C SER A 14 11.67 21.04 5.52
N ASP A 15 11.93 22.31 5.20
CA ASP A 15 11.07 23.12 4.32
C ASP A 15 11.14 22.68 2.84
N ARG A 16 12.01 21.72 2.53
CA ARG A 16 12.16 21.20 1.17
C ARG A 16 10.87 20.48 0.73
N GLN A 17 10.34 20.90 -0.41
CA GLN A 17 9.17 20.30 -1.04
C GLN A 17 9.48 19.93 -2.47
N VAL A 18 8.95 18.78 -2.92
CA VAL A 18 9.12 18.27 -4.27
C VAL A 18 7.79 17.73 -4.75
N LEU A 19 7.34 18.13 -5.95
CA LEU A 19 6.12 17.64 -6.56
C LEU A 19 6.43 16.44 -7.47
N ILE A 20 5.65 15.37 -7.36
CA ILE A 20 5.84 14.19 -8.22
C ILE A 20 5.63 14.50 -9.70
N SER A 21 4.77 15.48 -10.03
CA SER A 21 4.53 15.95 -11.40
C SER A 21 5.79 16.54 -12.06
N GLU A 22 6.64 17.22 -11.28
CA GLU A 22 7.90 17.80 -11.78
C GLU A 22 8.99 16.75 -12.01
N LEU A 23 8.83 15.57 -11.40
CA LEU A 23 9.77 14.45 -11.49
C LEU A 23 9.42 13.44 -12.60
N GLY A 24 8.37 13.73 -13.37
CA GLY A 24 7.93 12.89 -14.49
C GLY A 24 6.89 11.81 -14.12
N ALA A 25 6.22 11.95 -12.98
CA ALA A 25 5.03 11.14 -12.71
C ALA A 25 3.87 11.56 -13.63
N VAL A 26 3.04 10.59 -14.02
CA VAL A 26 1.93 10.79 -14.97
C VAL A 26 0.60 10.68 -14.23
N SER A 27 -0.25 11.70 -14.37
CA SER A 27 -1.62 11.73 -13.82
C SER A 27 -2.67 11.36 -14.87
N GLY A 28 -3.90 11.10 -14.39
CA GLY A 28 -5.08 10.90 -15.22
C GLY A 28 -5.22 9.52 -15.85
N THR A 29 -4.18 8.68 -15.83
CA THR A 29 -4.23 7.31 -16.37
C THR A 29 -4.13 6.30 -15.23
N PHE A 30 -5.15 5.45 -15.12
CA PHE A 30 -5.11 4.32 -14.19
C PHE A 30 -4.80 3.04 -14.97
N SER A 31 -3.50 2.69 -15.03
CA SER A 31 -3.01 1.44 -15.59
C SER A 31 -1.86 0.90 -14.72
N ASP A 32 -1.61 -0.40 -14.81
CA ASP A 32 -0.48 -1.02 -14.07
C ASP A 32 0.87 -0.45 -14.51
N GLU A 33 1.02 -0.13 -15.80
CA GLU A 33 2.24 0.47 -16.31
C GLU A 33 2.48 1.88 -15.75
N ALA A 34 1.46 2.74 -15.77
CA ALA A 34 1.53 4.07 -15.15
C ALA A 34 1.82 3.95 -13.64
N GLY A 35 1.19 2.98 -12.98
CA GLY A 35 1.43 2.69 -11.57
C GLY A 35 2.87 2.31 -11.26
N ARG A 36 3.46 1.42 -12.04
CA ARG A 36 4.87 1.02 -11.90
C ARG A 36 5.83 2.19 -12.19
N GLN A 37 5.54 2.99 -13.22
CA GLN A 37 6.34 4.16 -13.53
C GLN A 37 6.29 5.20 -12.42
N ASN A 38 5.10 5.56 -11.96
CA ASN A 38 4.93 6.53 -10.88
C ASN A 38 5.56 6.04 -9.57
N ALA A 39 5.43 4.75 -9.23
CA ALA A 39 6.08 4.19 -8.06
C ALA A 39 7.61 4.32 -8.10
N LYS A 40 8.24 4.15 -9.27
CA LYS A 40 9.68 4.38 -9.44
C LYS A 40 10.05 5.85 -9.17
N VAL A 41 9.26 6.79 -9.69
CA VAL A 41 9.46 8.23 -9.47
C VAL A 41 9.30 8.56 -8.00
N ILE A 42 8.21 8.12 -7.36
CA ILE A 42 7.90 8.36 -5.95
C ILE A 42 9.00 7.77 -5.05
N ASN A 43 9.35 6.49 -5.23
CA ASN A 43 10.37 5.85 -4.39
C ASN A 43 11.76 6.48 -4.57
N ARG A 44 12.11 6.95 -5.77
CA ARG A 44 13.35 7.71 -6.00
C ARG A 44 13.32 9.03 -5.24
N ALA A 45 12.23 9.80 -5.35
CA ALA A 45 12.08 11.08 -4.66
C ALA A 45 12.12 10.93 -3.14
N ILE A 46 11.46 9.91 -2.59
CA ILE A 46 11.51 9.58 -1.15
C ILE A 46 12.95 9.33 -0.71
N ARG A 47 13.71 8.55 -1.49
CA ARG A 47 15.12 8.27 -1.19
C ARG A 47 15.97 9.54 -1.21
N GLU A 48 15.86 10.33 -2.27
CA GLU A 48 16.61 11.58 -2.41
C GLU A 48 16.28 12.58 -1.29
N LEU A 49 15.01 12.69 -0.88
CA LEU A 49 14.62 13.52 0.26
C LEU A 49 15.24 12.99 1.56
N SER A 50 15.12 11.69 1.84
CA SER A 50 15.65 11.10 3.06
C SER A 50 17.17 11.27 3.19
N GLU A 51 17.91 11.03 2.10
CA GLU A 51 19.38 11.14 2.05
C GLU A 51 19.88 12.59 2.21
N HIS A 52 19.04 13.59 1.91
CA HIS A 52 19.41 15.00 1.96
C HIS A 52 18.72 15.78 3.09
N GLY A 53 18.46 15.13 4.21
CA GLY A 53 17.94 15.79 5.42
C GLY A 53 16.42 15.88 5.49
N GLY A 54 15.71 15.12 4.66
CA GLY A 54 14.27 15.00 4.70
C GLY A 54 13.53 16.08 3.89
N GLY A 55 12.20 16.06 4.04
CA GLY A 55 11.31 17.00 3.36
C GLY A 55 9.93 16.44 3.06
N THR A 56 9.22 17.14 2.18
CA THR A 56 7.86 16.77 1.78
C THR A 56 7.82 16.36 0.32
N LEU A 57 7.33 15.16 0.06
CA LEU A 57 6.93 14.74 -1.28
C LEU A 57 5.45 15.05 -1.46
N VAL A 58 5.12 15.89 -2.43
CA VAL A 58 3.76 16.36 -2.68
C VAL A 58 3.14 15.57 -3.84
N ILE A 59 1.96 15.02 -3.59
CA ILE A 59 1.05 14.46 -4.60
C ILE A 59 0.01 15.53 -4.90
N PRO A 60 0.10 16.23 -6.03
CA PRO A 60 -0.84 17.30 -6.36
C PRO A 60 -2.23 16.77 -6.75
N ALA A 61 -3.20 17.68 -6.85
CA ALA A 61 -4.55 17.34 -7.30
C ALA A 61 -4.55 16.50 -8.59
N GLY A 62 -5.40 15.48 -8.68
CA GLY A 62 -5.48 14.56 -9.82
C GLY A 62 -5.49 13.10 -9.42
N ILE A 63 -5.58 12.21 -10.41
CA ILE A 63 -5.57 10.76 -10.21
C ILE A 63 -4.17 10.22 -10.53
N TRP A 64 -3.54 9.62 -9.55
CA TRP A 64 -2.19 9.08 -9.62
C TRP A 64 -2.20 7.58 -9.37
N ALA A 65 -1.98 6.79 -10.40
CA ALA A 65 -1.74 5.37 -10.22
C ALA A 65 -0.37 5.15 -9.56
N SER A 66 -0.25 4.16 -8.66
CA SER A 66 1.05 3.76 -8.10
C SER A 66 1.09 2.26 -7.82
N ALA A 67 2.24 1.64 -7.99
CA ALA A 67 2.60 0.39 -7.35
C ALA A 67 3.14 0.70 -5.93
N PRO A 68 3.53 -0.31 -5.13
CA PRO A 68 3.95 -0.10 -3.74
C PRO A 68 5.05 0.95 -3.58
N ILE A 69 4.91 1.76 -2.53
CA ILE A 69 5.88 2.78 -2.14
C ILE A 69 6.42 2.52 -0.73
N ARG A 70 7.68 2.91 -0.49
CA ARG A 70 8.34 2.75 0.80
C ARG A 70 8.71 4.13 1.36
N LEU A 71 8.13 4.48 2.50
CA LEU A 71 8.52 5.68 3.23
C LEU A 71 9.85 5.45 3.94
N LEU A 72 10.72 6.43 3.87
CA LEU A 72 12.02 6.48 4.54
C LEU A 72 12.04 7.63 5.57
N SER A 73 13.02 7.59 6.47
CA SER A 73 13.14 8.55 7.56
C SER A 73 13.13 10.00 7.07
N HIS A 74 12.50 10.85 7.88
CA HIS A 74 12.40 12.30 7.68
C HIS A 74 11.61 12.74 6.44
N VAL A 75 10.77 11.85 5.87
CA VAL A 75 9.94 12.16 4.70
C VAL A 75 8.47 12.23 5.07
N ARG A 76 7.83 13.33 4.67
CA ARG A 76 6.39 13.53 4.69
C ARG A 76 5.82 13.30 3.29
N LEU A 77 4.88 12.38 3.16
CA LEU A 77 4.04 12.25 1.97
C LEU A 77 2.81 13.14 2.16
N HIS A 78 2.66 14.15 1.32
CA HIS A 78 1.54 15.09 1.40
C HIS A 78 0.66 14.97 0.16
N LEU A 79 -0.63 14.71 0.38
CA LEU A 79 -1.62 14.64 -0.69
C LEU A 79 -2.44 15.93 -0.66
N GLU A 80 -2.36 16.73 -1.72
CA GLU A 80 -3.19 17.93 -1.85
C GLU A 80 -4.69 17.58 -1.91
N SER A 81 -5.53 18.57 -1.64
CA SER A 81 -6.97 18.43 -1.85
C SER A 81 -7.26 17.97 -3.29
N GLN A 82 -8.20 17.02 -3.46
CA GLN A 82 -8.54 16.37 -4.74
C GLN A 82 -7.44 15.50 -5.35
N ALA A 83 -6.35 15.22 -4.64
CA ALA A 83 -5.43 14.16 -5.03
C ALA A 83 -6.02 12.80 -4.70
N LEU A 84 -5.94 11.87 -5.65
CA LEU A 84 -6.23 10.44 -5.44
C LEU A 84 -4.98 9.64 -5.79
N LEU A 85 -4.33 9.07 -4.79
CA LEU A 85 -3.28 8.08 -4.97
C LEU A 85 -3.92 6.69 -4.96
N LYS A 86 -3.99 6.05 -6.12
CA LYS A 86 -4.64 4.76 -6.29
C LYS A 86 -3.64 3.68 -6.66
N PHE A 87 -3.62 2.61 -5.88
CA PHE A 87 -2.68 1.51 -6.06
C PHE A 87 -3.13 0.51 -7.12
N THR A 88 -2.16 -0.04 -7.87
CA THR A 88 -2.40 -1.04 -8.94
C THR A 88 -3.10 -2.29 -8.40
N LYS A 89 -3.84 -2.97 -9.27
CA LYS A 89 -4.51 -4.24 -8.97
C LYS A 89 -3.74 -5.47 -9.46
N ASN A 90 -2.56 -5.27 -10.01
CA ASN A 90 -1.70 -6.38 -10.40
C ASN A 90 -0.93 -6.91 -9.19
N ARG A 91 -1.15 -8.18 -8.84
CA ARG A 91 -0.50 -8.82 -7.68
C ARG A 91 1.01 -8.97 -7.84
N GLU A 92 1.50 -9.05 -9.06
CA GLU A 92 2.94 -9.11 -9.36
C GLU A 92 3.69 -7.85 -8.94
N ASP A 93 2.98 -6.72 -8.79
CA ASP A 93 3.55 -5.48 -8.28
C ASP A 93 3.82 -5.53 -6.75
N TYR A 94 3.35 -6.58 -6.07
CA TYR A 94 3.41 -6.72 -4.61
C TYR A 94 4.24 -7.94 -4.21
N PRO A 95 5.56 -7.84 -4.19
CA PRO A 95 6.43 -8.95 -3.82
C PRO A 95 6.13 -9.44 -2.40
N LEU A 96 6.43 -10.71 -2.17
CA LEU A 96 6.31 -11.31 -0.84
C LEU A 96 7.47 -10.83 0.03
N VAL A 97 7.15 -10.49 1.27
CA VAL A 97 8.11 -10.05 2.28
C VAL A 97 7.86 -10.79 3.59
N ILE A 98 8.93 -10.99 4.36
CA ILE A 98 8.82 -11.44 5.74
C ILE A 98 8.32 -10.25 6.56
N THR A 99 7.27 -10.46 7.31
CA THR A 99 6.64 -9.43 8.13
C THR A 99 6.02 -10.04 9.39
N ASN A 100 5.37 -9.22 10.20
CA ASN A 100 4.65 -9.65 11.39
C ASN A 100 3.15 -9.44 11.21
N TYR A 101 2.36 -10.44 11.56
CA TYR A 101 0.90 -10.36 11.61
C TYR A 101 0.39 -10.98 12.91
N GLU A 102 -0.37 -10.20 13.68
CA GLU A 102 -0.90 -10.62 14.98
C GLU A 102 0.17 -11.18 15.95
N GLY A 103 1.38 -10.61 15.92
CA GLY A 103 2.49 -11.02 16.78
C GLY A 103 3.28 -12.24 16.27
N GLN A 104 2.96 -12.76 15.09
CA GLN A 104 3.66 -13.90 14.49
C GLN A 104 4.37 -13.50 13.20
N GLU A 105 5.59 -13.97 13.01
CA GLU A 105 6.31 -13.81 11.76
C GLU A 105 5.61 -14.60 10.65
N CYS A 106 5.43 -13.95 9.52
CA CYS A 106 4.77 -14.54 8.36
C CYS A 106 5.25 -13.92 7.04
N ILE A 107 4.99 -14.61 5.95
CA ILE A 107 5.25 -14.11 4.60
C ILE A 107 3.95 -13.57 4.02
N ARG A 108 3.98 -12.32 3.59
CA ARG A 108 2.83 -11.65 2.99
C ARG A 108 3.24 -10.76 1.83
N ALA A 109 2.29 -10.46 0.96
CA ALA A 109 2.49 -9.41 -0.03
C ALA A 109 2.79 -8.08 0.67
N ILE A 110 3.73 -7.32 0.14
CA ILE A 110 4.07 -5.98 0.65
C ILE A 110 2.83 -5.08 0.68
N SER A 111 2.72 -4.25 1.69
CA SER A 111 1.66 -3.24 1.76
C SER A 111 1.82 -2.18 0.67
N PRO A 112 0.71 -1.59 0.18
CA PRO A 112 0.77 -0.48 -0.78
C PRO A 112 1.67 0.66 -0.32
N ILE A 113 1.64 1.00 0.96
CA ILE A 113 2.58 1.91 1.62
C ILE A 113 3.21 1.18 2.79
N MET A 114 4.53 1.12 2.82
CA MET A 114 5.26 0.51 3.93
C MET A 114 6.35 1.44 4.45
N ALA A 115 6.71 1.23 5.70
CA ALA A 115 7.89 1.81 6.34
C ALA A 115 8.49 0.77 7.28
N GLU A 116 9.79 0.66 7.30
CA GLU A 116 10.52 -0.29 8.15
C GLU A 116 11.75 0.41 8.72
N GLY A 117 11.84 0.46 10.05
CA GLY A 117 12.92 1.15 10.74
C GLY A 117 13.01 2.66 10.45
N ALA A 118 11.93 3.27 9.94
CA ALA A 118 11.90 4.68 9.57
C ALA A 118 11.43 5.55 10.74
N GLU A 119 12.06 6.72 10.91
CA GLU A 119 11.76 7.70 11.94
C GLU A 119 11.27 9.01 11.29
N ASN A 120 10.47 9.81 12.03
CA ASN A 120 9.95 11.09 11.55
C ASN A 120 9.29 10.98 10.18
N ILE A 121 8.30 10.12 10.05
CA ILE A 121 7.50 9.97 8.84
C ILE A 121 6.08 10.46 9.07
N ALA A 122 5.44 10.96 8.04
CA ALA A 122 4.01 11.32 8.08
C ALA A 122 3.35 11.14 6.72
N ILE A 123 2.04 10.90 6.77
CA ILE A 123 1.13 11.05 5.63
C ILE A 123 0.15 12.16 6.02
N THR A 124 0.03 13.19 5.21
CA THR A 124 -0.76 14.40 5.50
C THR A 124 -1.53 14.89 4.29
N GLY A 125 -2.40 15.88 4.50
CA GLY A 125 -3.21 16.51 3.45
C GLY A 125 -4.63 15.98 3.39
N ASP A 126 -5.43 16.56 2.49
CA ASP A 126 -6.87 16.30 2.34
C ASP A 126 -7.19 15.39 1.15
N GLY A 127 -6.17 14.85 0.50
CA GLY A 127 -6.32 13.89 -0.60
C GLY A 127 -6.75 12.50 -0.11
N SER A 128 -6.98 11.60 -1.04
CA SER A 128 -7.44 10.24 -0.78
C SER A 128 -6.41 9.20 -1.21
N ILE A 129 -6.35 8.08 -0.48
CA ILE A 129 -5.54 6.92 -0.81
C ILE A 129 -6.48 5.73 -1.00
N ASP A 130 -6.43 5.11 -2.19
CA ASP A 130 -7.16 3.88 -2.52
C ASP A 130 -6.16 2.72 -2.67
N GLY A 131 -6.08 1.86 -1.68
CA GLY A 131 -5.22 0.67 -1.67
C GLY A 131 -5.69 -0.48 -2.53
N SER A 132 -6.78 -0.33 -3.30
CA SER A 132 -7.39 -1.38 -4.13
C SER A 132 -7.64 -2.69 -3.35
N GLY A 133 -8.10 -2.55 -2.10
CA GLY A 133 -8.26 -3.65 -1.14
C GLY A 133 -9.23 -4.75 -1.56
N ASP A 134 -10.09 -4.49 -2.56
CA ASP A 134 -10.96 -5.49 -3.17
C ASP A 134 -10.18 -6.64 -3.83
N LEU A 135 -8.94 -6.40 -4.26
CA LEU A 135 -8.04 -7.42 -4.80
C LEU A 135 -7.63 -8.47 -3.75
N TRP A 136 -7.55 -8.06 -2.50
CA TRP A 136 -6.96 -8.85 -1.40
C TRP A 136 -8.00 -9.43 -0.44
N ARG A 137 -9.28 -9.11 -0.64
CA ARG A 137 -10.34 -9.49 0.30
C ARG A 137 -10.88 -10.89 -0.01
N PRO A 138 -10.80 -11.84 0.93
CA PRO A 138 -11.51 -13.10 0.84
C PRO A 138 -13.03 -12.89 0.77
N VAL A 139 -13.72 -13.70 -0.01
CA VAL A 139 -15.16 -13.59 -0.21
C VAL A 139 -15.86 -14.88 0.21
N LYS A 140 -16.73 -14.79 1.22
CA LYS A 140 -17.56 -15.92 1.65
C LYS A 140 -18.67 -16.17 0.64
N ARG A 141 -18.91 -17.46 0.30
CA ARG A 141 -19.88 -17.89 -0.72
C ARG A 141 -21.27 -17.29 -0.52
N PHE A 142 -21.76 -17.26 0.72
CA PHE A 142 -23.10 -16.76 1.04
C PHE A 142 -23.26 -15.24 0.92
N LYS A 143 -22.18 -14.49 0.68
CA LYS A 143 -22.21 -13.02 0.52
C LYS A 143 -22.35 -12.57 -0.94
N VAL A 144 -22.40 -13.49 -1.88
CA VAL A 144 -22.42 -13.21 -3.31
C VAL A 144 -23.43 -14.10 -4.04
N THR A 145 -23.90 -13.63 -5.19
CA THR A 145 -24.74 -14.43 -6.09
C THR A 145 -23.94 -15.51 -6.80
N ASP A 146 -24.62 -16.49 -7.41
CA ASP A 146 -23.96 -17.56 -8.19
C ASP A 146 -23.12 -16.97 -9.33
N ILE A 147 -23.65 -15.97 -10.05
CA ILE A 147 -22.92 -15.30 -11.14
C ILE A 147 -21.64 -14.63 -10.64
N GLN A 148 -21.71 -13.95 -9.50
CA GLN A 148 -20.54 -13.31 -8.89
C GLN A 148 -19.52 -14.35 -8.41
N TRP A 149 -20.00 -15.48 -7.85
CA TRP A 149 -19.15 -16.56 -7.42
C TRP A 149 -18.39 -17.21 -8.58
N GLU A 150 -19.07 -17.53 -9.67
CA GLU A 150 -18.44 -18.04 -10.88
C GLU A 150 -17.41 -17.07 -11.47
N ALA A 151 -17.69 -15.76 -11.40
CA ALA A 151 -16.72 -14.74 -11.82
C ALA A 151 -15.48 -14.69 -10.92
N LEU A 152 -15.61 -14.96 -9.62
CA LEU A 152 -14.48 -15.06 -8.69
C LEU A 152 -13.65 -16.33 -8.97
N LEU A 153 -14.29 -17.46 -9.23
CA LEU A 153 -13.60 -18.72 -9.56
C LEU A 153 -12.73 -18.61 -10.82
N LYS A 154 -13.12 -17.76 -11.77
CA LYS A 154 -12.29 -17.45 -12.95
C LYS A 154 -11.03 -16.63 -12.62
N LYS A 155 -11.02 -15.90 -11.51
CA LYS A 155 -9.88 -15.07 -11.09
C LYS A 155 -8.87 -15.82 -10.24
N SER A 156 -9.32 -16.79 -9.46
CA SER A 156 -8.49 -17.64 -8.61
C SER A 156 -9.24 -18.92 -8.30
N SER A 157 -8.54 -20.04 -8.27
CA SER A 157 -9.07 -21.37 -7.91
C SER A 157 -8.90 -21.71 -6.43
N PHE A 158 -8.35 -20.80 -5.62
CA PHE A 158 -8.14 -21.07 -4.20
C PHE A 158 -9.43 -20.90 -3.42
N ILE A 159 -9.95 -22.00 -2.90
CA ILE A 159 -11.15 -22.06 -2.09
C ILE A 159 -10.81 -22.67 -0.74
N LEU A 160 -11.05 -21.93 0.32
CA LEU A 160 -11.01 -22.47 1.67
C LEU A 160 -12.39 -22.99 2.04
N CYS A 161 -12.49 -24.30 2.21
CA CYS A 161 -13.71 -24.94 2.69
C CYS A 161 -13.71 -24.99 4.22
N THR A 162 -14.68 -24.32 4.83
CA THR A 162 -14.93 -24.41 6.28
C THR A 162 -16.17 -25.27 6.54
N LYS A 163 -16.45 -25.58 7.81
CA LYS A 163 -17.68 -26.30 8.18
C LYS A 163 -18.97 -25.53 7.85
N GLU A 164 -18.86 -24.19 7.71
CA GLU A 164 -19.99 -23.29 7.55
C GLU A 164 -20.18 -22.83 6.10
N THR A 165 -19.08 -22.63 5.36
CA THR A 165 -19.12 -22.06 4.01
C THR A 165 -17.81 -22.25 3.25
N GLU A 166 -17.90 -22.09 1.94
CA GLU A 166 -16.74 -21.89 1.07
C GLU A 166 -16.32 -20.42 1.11
N ILE A 167 -15.01 -20.19 1.10
CA ILE A 167 -14.41 -18.84 1.07
C ILE A 167 -13.48 -18.79 -0.13
N TRP A 168 -13.81 -17.94 -1.09
CA TRP A 168 -12.90 -17.63 -2.19
C TRP A 168 -11.71 -16.83 -1.67
N MET A 169 -10.51 -17.26 -2.02
CA MET A 169 -9.26 -16.63 -1.61
C MET A 169 -8.57 -16.03 -2.83
N PRO A 170 -8.17 -14.77 -2.77
CA PRO A 170 -7.51 -14.11 -3.90
C PRO A 170 -6.12 -14.70 -4.19
N THR A 171 -5.42 -15.24 -3.20
CA THR A 171 -4.12 -15.92 -3.34
C THR A 171 -4.00 -17.04 -2.31
N GLU A 172 -3.16 -18.04 -2.59
CA GLU A 172 -2.85 -19.11 -1.65
C GLU A 172 -2.06 -18.60 -0.43
N THR A 173 -1.21 -17.59 -0.62
CA THR A 173 -0.39 -17.00 0.45
C THR A 173 -1.17 -16.36 1.58
N ILE A 174 -2.43 -15.97 1.34
CA ILE A 174 -3.33 -15.50 2.41
C ILE A 174 -3.72 -16.67 3.34
N LEU A 175 -3.75 -17.89 2.82
CA LEU A 175 -4.12 -19.09 3.59
C LEU A 175 -2.96 -19.63 4.43
N THR A 176 -1.77 -19.59 3.89
CA THR A 176 -0.69 -20.39 4.46
C THR A 176 0.16 -19.64 5.44
N GLY A 177 0.24 -18.28 5.37
CA GLY A 177 1.07 -17.48 6.28
C GLY A 177 2.43 -18.12 6.65
N ASN A 178 2.79 -19.23 6.02
CA ASN A 178 3.86 -20.12 6.39
C ASN A 178 4.98 -20.12 5.35
N GLU A 179 6.18 -20.27 5.84
CA GLU A 179 7.49 -20.27 5.18
C GLU A 179 7.64 -21.20 3.95
N LYS A 180 6.66 -22.04 3.64
CA LYS A 180 6.81 -23.10 2.62
C LYS A 180 6.84 -22.60 1.18
N ASN A 181 6.61 -21.32 0.92
CA ASN A 181 6.55 -20.77 -0.43
C ASN A 181 7.64 -19.71 -0.72
N ILE A 182 8.70 -19.67 0.07
CA ILE A 182 9.93 -18.97 -0.33
C ILE A 182 10.81 -20.01 -1.05
N GLN A 183 10.77 -20.02 -2.36
CA GLN A 183 11.83 -20.58 -3.20
C GLN A 183 12.45 -19.46 -4.00
#